data_61093d4237e7c5ab23bdfbbfb020c10c
#
_entry.id   61093d4237e7c5ab23bdfbbfb020c10c
#
_cell.length_a   1.000
_cell.length_b   1.000
_cell.length_c   1.000
_cell.angle_alpha   90.00
_cell.angle_beta   90.00
_cell.angle_gamma   90.00
#
_symmetry.space_group_name_H-M   'P 1'
#
loop_
_entity.id
_entity.type
_entity.pdbx_description
1 polymer ?
#
loop_
_entity_poly.entity_id
_entity_poly.type
_entity_poly.pdbx_seq_one_letter_code
_entity_poly.pdbx_strand_id
1 'polypeptide(L)'
;AFVHQNPRDGLRLDVSAGGNISERLMSIGQRNYGNIRKTIFKWLEKVEIDKSRVDHFPRTFSGGMLQRLQIAKNLVTKPKIIFMDEPTGGLDVSVQAKILDLLRKLVRELNLSVVIVSHDLAVIRLLADKIIVMKNGEAVESGLCDQVLDDPQHSYTQLLVSSVLQV
;
A
#
# COMPACT_ATOMS: atom_id res chain seq x y z
N ALA A 1 -6.71 8.09 -2.93
CA ALA A 1 -6.67 6.68 -3.37
C ALA A 1 -6.78 5.78 -2.14
N PHE A 2 -7.18 4.53 -2.34
CA PHE A 2 -7.35 3.56 -1.27
C PHE A 2 -6.78 2.19 -1.68
N VAL A 3 -5.96 1.58 -0.82
CA VAL A 3 -5.42 0.23 -0.96
C VAL A 3 -6.06 -0.65 0.09
N HIS A 4 -6.79 -1.66 -0.35
CA HIS A 4 -7.50 -2.60 0.51
C HIS A 4 -6.54 -3.63 1.10
N GLN A 5 -6.87 -4.15 2.28
CA GLN A 5 -6.16 -5.24 2.94
C GLN A 5 -6.11 -6.49 2.06
N ASN A 6 -7.27 -6.91 1.53
CA ASN A 6 -7.31 -7.95 0.53
C ASN A 6 -7.22 -7.32 -0.88
N PRO A 7 -6.13 -7.53 -1.63
CA PRO A 7 -5.98 -6.91 -2.95
C PRO A 7 -7.04 -7.32 -3.97
N ARG A 8 -7.74 -8.42 -3.75
CA ARG A 8 -8.83 -8.86 -4.62
C ARG A 8 -10.03 -7.92 -4.57
N ASP A 9 -10.25 -7.23 -3.45
CA ASP A 9 -11.36 -6.27 -3.29
C ASP A 9 -11.09 -4.98 -4.07
N GLY A 10 -9.81 -4.65 -4.28
CA GLY A 10 -9.38 -3.48 -5.06
C GLY A 10 -9.21 -3.73 -6.57
N LEU A 11 -9.31 -5.00 -7.03
CA LEU A 11 -9.02 -5.41 -8.40
C LEU A 11 -10.21 -6.12 -9.05
N ARG A 12 -10.37 -5.92 -10.37
CA ARG A 12 -11.28 -6.70 -11.18
C ARG A 12 -10.55 -7.93 -11.71
N LEU A 13 -10.85 -9.10 -11.15
CA LEU A 13 -10.11 -10.34 -11.41
C LEU A 13 -10.32 -10.87 -12.84
N ASP A 14 -11.43 -10.48 -13.49
CA ASP A 14 -11.79 -10.85 -14.86
C ASP A 14 -11.36 -9.80 -15.90
N VAL A 15 -10.62 -8.79 -15.47
CA VAL A 15 -10.03 -7.76 -16.34
C VAL A 15 -8.52 -7.88 -16.24
N SER A 16 -7.81 -7.79 -17.37
CA SER A 16 -6.34 -7.91 -17.38
C SER A 16 -5.66 -6.91 -16.45
N ALA A 17 -4.39 -7.17 -16.10
CA ALA A 17 -3.59 -6.26 -15.27
C ALA A 17 -3.53 -4.85 -15.87
N GLY A 18 -3.26 -4.76 -17.19
CA GLY A 18 -3.30 -3.50 -17.90
C GLY A 18 -4.67 -2.85 -17.91
N GLY A 19 -5.75 -3.65 -18.04
CA GLY A 19 -7.12 -3.20 -17.98
C GLY A 19 -7.47 -2.54 -16.64
N ASN A 20 -7.05 -3.15 -15.52
CA ASN A 20 -7.24 -2.60 -14.18
C ASN A 20 -6.58 -1.23 -14.01
N ILE A 21 -5.39 -1.02 -14.56
CA ILE A 21 -4.69 0.28 -14.50
C ILE A 21 -5.33 1.27 -15.47
N SER A 22 -5.70 0.83 -16.69
CA SER A 22 -6.28 1.69 -17.71
C SER A 22 -7.61 2.29 -17.29
N GLU A 23 -8.43 1.55 -16.56
CA GLU A 23 -9.71 2.01 -16.00
C GLU A 23 -9.55 3.33 -15.22
N ARG A 24 -8.50 3.41 -14.39
CA ARG A 24 -8.18 4.62 -13.60
C ARG A 24 -7.72 5.78 -14.48
N LEU A 25 -6.93 5.51 -15.52
CA LEU A 25 -6.51 6.54 -16.47
C LEU A 25 -7.68 7.07 -17.30
N MET A 26 -8.57 6.18 -17.73
CA MET A 26 -9.78 6.57 -18.46
C MET A 26 -10.75 7.38 -17.59
N SER A 27 -10.86 7.09 -16.29
CA SER A 27 -11.72 7.85 -15.36
C SER A 27 -11.29 9.31 -15.20
N ILE A 28 -10.00 9.63 -15.42
CA ILE A 28 -9.47 11.00 -15.42
C ILE A 28 -9.41 11.63 -16.82
N GLY A 29 -10.13 11.06 -17.79
CA GLY A 29 -10.28 11.63 -19.13
C GLY A 29 -9.25 11.21 -20.16
N GLN A 30 -8.28 10.34 -19.85
CA GLN A 30 -7.36 9.84 -20.86
C GLN A 30 -8.08 8.94 -21.86
N ARG A 31 -7.87 9.18 -23.16
CA ARG A 31 -8.54 8.42 -24.24
C ARG A 31 -7.55 7.86 -25.28
N ASN A 32 -6.31 8.33 -25.30
CA ASN A 32 -5.31 7.83 -26.24
C ASN A 32 -4.75 6.49 -25.78
N TYR A 33 -5.13 5.42 -26.49
CA TYR A 33 -4.73 4.06 -26.16
C TYR A 33 -3.20 3.89 -26.11
N GLY A 34 -2.46 4.45 -27.06
CA GLY A 34 -1.00 4.35 -27.10
C GLY A 34 -0.33 4.96 -25.86
N ASN A 35 -0.81 6.12 -25.43
CA ASN A 35 -0.31 6.79 -24.22
C ASN A 35 -0.69 6.02 -22.96
N ILE A 36 -1.93 5.52 -22.89
CA ILE A 36 -2.39 4.67 -21.78
C ILE A 36 -1.48 3.44 -21.67
N ARG A 37 -1.23 2.71 -22.77
CA ARG A 37 -0.41 1.49 -22.75
C ARG A 37 1.04 1.78 -22.35
N LYS A 38 1.64 2.88 -22.85
CA LYS A 38 2.97 3.33 -22.40
C LYS A 38 3.02 3.63 -20.90
N THR A 39 1.98 4.27 -20.38
CA THR A 39 1.87 4.58 -18.94
C THR A 39 1.73 3.31 -18.11
N ILE A 40 0.92 2.34 -18.56
CA ILE A 40 0.77 1.04 -17.91
C ILE A 40 2.11 0.32 -17.80
N PHE A 41 2.89 0.23 -18.89
CA PHE A 41 4.20 -0.42 -18.87
C PHE A 41 5.17 0.22 -17.88
N LYS A 42 5.19 1.56 -17.79
CA LYS A 42 5.99 2.29 -16.79
C LYS A 42 5.57 1.95 -15.36
N TRP A 43 4.26 1.81 -15.13
CA TRP A 43 3.76 1.48 -13.79
C TRP A 43 4.00 0.02 -13.41
N LEU A 44 3.83 -0.93 -14.34
CA LEU A 44 4.20 -2.33 -14.10
C LEU A 44 5.67 -2.46 -13.71
N GLU A 45 6.56 -1.76 -14.43
CA GLU A 45 7.99 -1.72 -14.11
C GLU A 45 8.25 -1.11 -12.72
N LYS A 46 7.60 0.02 -12.39
CA LYS A 46 7.73 0.67 -11.07
C LYS A 46 7.32 -0.22 -9.91
N VAL A 47 6.31 -1.07 -10.10
CA VAL A 47 5.85 -2.03 -9.09
C VAL A 47 6.45 -3.42 -9.26
N GLU A 48 7.51 -3.54 -10.06
CA GLU A 48 8.27 -4.79 -10.27
C GLU A 48 7.37 -5.96 -10.76
N ILE A 49 6.42 -5.68 -11.63
CA ILE A 49 5.66 -6.67 -12.37
C ILE A 49 6.19 -6.71 -13.80
N ASP A 50 6.52 -7.91 -14.29
CA ASP A 50 7.00 -8.09 -15.66
C ASP A 50 5.96 -7.55 -16.67
N LYS A 51 6.45 -6.80 -17.67
CA LYS A 51 5.61 -6.17 -18.71
C LYS A 51 4.84 -7.20 -19.55
N SER A 52 5.36 -8.42 -19.68
CA SER A 52 4.66 -9.53 -20.36
C SER A 52 3.34 -9.90 -19.67
N ARG A 53 3.18 -9.55 -18.39
CA ARG A 53 1.97 -9.81 -17.60
C ARG A 53 0.84 -8.81 -17.83
N VAL A 54 1.05 -7.78 -18.67
CA VAL A 54 0.05 -6.70 -18.91
C VAL A 54 -1.32 -7.21 -19.33
N ASP A 55 -1.35 -8.25 -20.16
CA ASP A 55 -2.59 -8.83 -20.69
C ASP A 55 -3.08 -10.05 -19.88
N HIS A 56 -2.35 -10.45 -18.80
CA HIS A 56 -2.76 -11.54 -17.92
C HIS A 56 -3.81 -11.08 -16.90
N PHE A 57 -4.66 -12.03 -16.50
CA PHE A 57 -5.68 -11.78 -15.49
C PHE A 57 -5.12 -11.86 -14.08
N PRO A 58 -5.51 -10.95 -13.16
CA PRO A 58 -5.04 -10.95 -11.77
C PRO A 58 -5.29 -12.26 -11.01
N ARG A 59 -6.30 -13.04 -11.36
CA ARG A 59 -6.56 -14.38 -10.78
C ARG A 59 -5.38 -15.37 -10.91
N THR A 60 -4.45 -15.10 -11.85
CA THR A 60 -3.23 -15.92 -12.06
C THR A 60 -2.00 -15.37 -11.33
N PHE A 61 -2.16 -14.29 -10.55
CA PHE A 61 -1.07 -13.62 -9.86
C PHE A 61 -0.93 -14.15 -8.43
N SER A 62 0.31 -14.14 -7.91
CA SER A 62 0.56 -14.37 -6.47
C SER A 62 0.00 -13.22 -5.62
N GLY A 63 -0.16 -13.44 -4.30
CA GLY A 63 -0.62 -12.40 -3.37
C GLY A 63 0.20 -11.11 -3.46
N GLY A 64 1.53 -11.22 -3.47
CA GLY A 64 2.41 -10.06 -3.62
C GLY A 64 2.29 -9.36 -4.97
N MET A 65 2.04 -10.10 -6.08
CA MET A 65 1.77 -9.50 -7.38
C MET A 65 0.42 -8.76 -7.41
N LEU A 66 -0.61 -9.33 -6.76
CA LEU A 66 -1.92 -8.66 -6.63
C LEU A 66 -1.79 -7.36 -5.86
N GLN A 67 -1.04 -7.37 -4.76
CA GLN A 67 -0.83 -6.17 -3.95
C GLN A 67 -0.08 -5.09 -4.73
N ARG A 68 0.99 -5.45 -5.46
CA ARG A 68 1.73 -4.53 -6.33
C ARG A 68 0.86 -3.97 -7.46
N LEU A 69 0.00 -4.80 -8.06
CA LEU A 69 -0.94 -4.35 -9.09
C LEU A 69 -1.97 -3.37 -8.51
N GLN A 70 -2.49 -3.64 -7.31
CA GLN A 70 -3.42 -2.74 -6.62
C GLN A 70 -2.76 -1.38 -6.33
N ILE A 71 -1.50 -1.38 -5.88
CA ILE A 71 -0.71 -0.16 -5.67
C ILE A 71 -0.57 0.61 -6.98
N ALA A 72 -0.16 -0.05 -8.08
CA ALA A 72 -0.03 0.58 -9.40
C ALA A 72 -1.35 1.20 -9.88
N LYS A 73 -2.46 0.44 -9.78
CA LYS A 73 -3.82 0.91 -10.12
C LYS A 73 -4.18 2.20 -9.39
N ASN A 74 -3.85 2.29 -8.09
CA ASN A 74 -4.19 3.45 -7.27
C ASN A 74 -3.27 4.65 -7.51
N LEU A 75 -1.98 4.41 -7.76
CA LEU A 75 -0.99 5.49 -7.90
C LEU A 75 -0.86 6.02 -9.33
N VAL A 76 -1.36 5.33 -10.35
CA VAL A 76 -1.25 5.75 -11.76
C VAL A 76 -1.86 7.13 -12.03
N THR A 77 -2.87 7.53 -11.26
CA THR A 77 -3.51 8.84 -11.34
C THR A 77 -2.78 9.93 -10.56
N LYS A 78 -1.63 9.60 -9.93
CA LYS A 78 -0.82 10.50 -9.11
C LYS A 78 -1.64 11.23 -8.04
N PRO A 79 -2.33 10.53 -7.15
CA PRO A 79 -3.10 11.14 -6.07
C PRO A 79 -2.17 11.91 -5.13
N LYS A 80 -2.68 12.91 -4.41
CA LYS A 80 -1.92 13.62 -3.36
C LYS A 80 -1.89 12.83 -2.05
N ILE A 81 -2.95 12.05 -1.79
CA ILE A 81 -3.08 11.23 -0.57
C ILE A 81 -3.53 9.81 -0.92
N ILE A 82 -2.98 8.87 -0.19
CA ILE A 82 -3.38 7.46 -0.27
C ILE A 82 -3.63 6.89 1.13
N PHE A 83 -4.71 6.16 1.27
CA PHE A 83 -5.03 5.36 2.46
C PHE A 83 -4.69 3.91 2.17
N MET A 84 -4.06 3.24 3.12
CA MET A 84 -3.66 1.84 3.03
C MET A 84 -4.12 1.10 4.29
N ASP A 85 -4.91 0.07 4.09
CA ASP A 85 -5.40 -0.79 5.16
C ASP A 85 -4.61 -2.10 5.12
N GLU A 86 -3.79 -2.36 6.14
CA GLU A 86 -2.95 -3.56 6.27
C GLU A 86 -2.25 -3.98 4.97
N PRO A 87 -1.47 -3.10 4.30
CA PRO A 87 -1.01 -3.33 2.92
C PRO A 87 -0.05 -4.50 2.77
N THR A 88 0.43 -5.08 3.86
CA THR A 88 1.31 -6.26 3.89
C THR A 88 0.66 -7.47 4.57
N GLY A 89 -0.58 -7.33 5.02
CA GLY A 89 -1.30 -8.41 5.72
C GLY A 89 -1.45 -9.67 4.87
N GLY A 90 -1.25 -10.84 5.49
CA GLY A 90 -1.42 -12.14 4.83
C GLY A 90 -0.35 -12.50 3.80
N LEU A 91 0.77 -11.79 3.75
CA LEU A 91 1.92 -12.07 2.88
C LEU A 91 3.08 -12.67 3.67
N ASP A 92 3.90 -13.47 2.99
CA ASP A 92 5.16 -13.99 3.56
C ASP A 92 6.09 -12.84 3.94
N VAL A 93 6.88 -13.00 5.00
CA VAL A 93 7.81 -11.99 5.53
C VAL A 93 8.73 -11.41 4.44
N SER A 94 9.28 -12.28 3.56
CA SER A 94 10.14 -11.85 2.47
C SER A 94 9.41 -11.00 1.41
N VAL A 95 8.13 -11.28 1.17
CA VAL A 95 7.28 -10.52 0.25
C VAL A 95 6.84 -9.21 0.90
N GLN A 96 6.53 -9.22 2.20
CA GLN A 96 6.23 -8.01 2.97
C GLN A 96 7.38 -7.01 2.89
N ALA A 97 8.62 -7.43 3.19
CA ALA A 97 9.79 -6.57 3.14
C ALA A 97 9.94 -5.88 1.76
N LYS A 98 9.78 -6.64 0.66
CA LYS A 98 9.84 -6.10 -0.70
C LYS A 98 8.73 -5.08 -1.00
N ILE A 99 7.52 -5.29 -0.47
CA ILE A 99 6.40 -4.36 -0.64
C ILE A 99 6.64 -3.08 0.17
N LEU A 100 7.17 -3.19 1.39
CA LEU A 100 7.50 -2.05 2.22
C LEU A 100 8.59 -1.18 1.58
N ASP A 101 9.64 -1.79 1.04
CA ASP A 101 10.69 -1.07 0.31
C ASP A 101 10.13 -0.37 -0.94
N LEU A 102 9.27 -1.06 -1.69
CA LEU A 102 8.58 -0.49 -2.84
C LEU A 102 7.73 0.72 -2.44
N LEU A 103 6.94 0.60 -1.37
CA LEU A 103 6.11 1.70 -0.87
C LEU A 103 6.95 2.89 -0.45
N ARG A 104 8.02 2.69 0.33
CA ARG A 104 8.95 3.78 0.73
C ARG A 104 9.51 4.53 -0.48
N LYS A 105 9.94 3.79 -1.50
CA LYS A 105 10.45 4.35 -2.74
C LYS A 105 9.37 5.18 -3.45
N LEU A 106 8.17 4.64 -3.65
CA LEU A 106 7.08 5.31 -4.35
C LEU A 106 6.57 6.54 -3.60
N VAL A 107 6.47 6.48 -2.27
CA VAL A 107 6.08 7.63 -1.42
C VAL A 107 7.03 8.80 -1.62
N ARG A 108 8.34 8.54 -1.59
CA ARG A 108 9.38 9.56 -1.80
C ARG A 108 9.37 10.11 -3.24
N GLU A 109 9.36 9.21 -4.24
CA GLU A 109 9.40 9.62 -5.65
C GLU A 109 8.18 10.46 -6.07
N LEU A 110 7.02 10.18 -5.51
CA LEU A 110 5.76 10.83 -5.87
C LEU A 110 5.35 11.94 -4.91
N ASN A 111 6.12 12.16 -3.84
CA ASN A 111 5.80 13.11 -2.76
C ASN A 111 4.37 12.92 -2.24
N LEU A 112 4.05 11.68 -1.84
CA LEU A 112 2.71 11.29 -1.41
C LEU A 112 2.51 11.53 0.08
N SER A 113 1.32 12.01 0.46
CA SER A 113 0.82 11.86 1.82
C SER A 113 0.19 10.48 1.98
N VAL A 114 0.60 9.74 3.03
CA VAL A 114 0.13 8.37 3.26
C VAL A 114 -0.53 8.29 4.64
N VAL A 115 -1.69 7.67 4.68
CA VAL A 115 -2.31 7.20 5.92
C VAL A 115 -2.33 5.68 5.85
N ILE A 116 -1.60 5.04 6.77
CA ILE A 116 -1.51 3.58 6.85
C ILE A 116 -2.15 3.09 8.15
N VAL A 117 -2.99 2.07 8.05
CA VAL A 117 -3.51 1.33 9.20
C VAL A 117 -2.76 0.00 9.26
N SER A 118 -2.17 -0.31 10.40
CA SER A 118 -1.52 -1.59 10.65
C SER A 118 -1.51 -1.93 12.13
N HIS A 119 -1.54 -3.22 12.44
CA HIS A 119 -1.29 -3.75 13.78
C HIS A 119 0.18 -4.17 13.97
N ASP A 120 0.98 -4.14 12.91
CA ASP A 120 2.40 -4.46 12.94
C ASP A 120 3.22 -3.19 13.25
N LEU A 121 3.73 -3.10 14.48
CA LEU A 121 4.52 -1.95 14.93
C LEU A 121 5.85 -1.82 14.17
N ALA A 122 6.41 -2.89 13.63
CA ALA A 122 7.61 -2.83 12.80
C ALA A 122 7.32 -2.14 11.46
N VAL A 123 6.17 -2.42 10.86
CA VAL A 123 5.69 -1.74 9.65
C VAL A 123 5.47 -0.25 9.92
N ILE A 124 4.82 0.08 11.03
CA ILE A 124 4.55 1.46 11.44
C ILE A 124 5.88 2.21 11.66
N ARG A 125 6.80 1.66 12.44
CA ARG A 125 8.12 2.27 12.69
C ARG A 125 8.93 2.50 11.39
N LEU A 126 8.75 1.64 10.41
CA LEU A 126 9.45 1.73 9.13
C LEU A 126 8.89 2.81 8.21
N LEU A 127 7.58 3.08 8.24
CA LEU A 127 6.88 3.88 7.24
C LEU A 127 6.31 5.19 7.77
N ALA A 128 6.01 5.31 9.07
CA ALA A 128 5.27 6.44 9.61
C ALA A 128 6.17 7.47 10.31
N ASP A 129 5.95 8.75 10.02
CA ASP A 129 6.56 9.85 10.77
C ASP A 129 5.77 10.14 12.05
N LYS A 130 4.44 10.00 11.98
CA LYS A 130 3.51 10.23 13.09
C LYS A 130 2.55 9.07 13.20
N ILE A 131 2.12 8.77 14.43
CA ILE A 131 1.13 7.73 14.70
C ILE A 131 -0.03 8.24 15.53
N ILE A 132 -1.16 7.57 15.37
CA ILE A 132 -2.35 7.72 16.19
C ILE A 132 -2.72 6.31 16.65
N VAL A 133 -2.70 6.09 17.96
CA VAL A 133 -3.13 4.83 18.55
C VAL A 133 -4.63 4.89 18.80
N MET A 134 -5.34 3.90 18.26
CA MET A 134 -6.80 3.80 18.35
C MET A 134 -7.21 2.66 19.28
N LYS A 135 -8.21 2.92 20.15
CA LYS A 135 -8.85 1.89 20.98
C LYS A 135 -10.35 2.14 21.02
N ASN A 136 -11.15 1.13 20.74
CA ASN A 136 -12.62 1.21 20.76
C ASN A 136 -13.20 2.38 19.93
N GLY A 137 -12.56 2.73 18.81
CA GLY A 137 -13.01 3.83 17.95
C GLY A 137 -12.51 5.21 18.36
N GLU A 138 -11.77 5.33 19.47
CA GLU A 138 -11.23 6.60 19.97
C GLU A 138 -9.71 6.66 19.81
N ALA A 139 -9.18 7.85 19.52
CA ALA A 139 -7.75 8.11 19.53
C ALA A 139 -7.28 8.29 20.99
N VAL A 140 -6.48 7.35 21.48
CA VAL A 140 -6.02 7.35 22.87
C VAL A 140 -4.65 7.98 23.05
N GLU A 141 -3.81 7.96 22.01
CA GLU A 141 -2.49 8.58 22.02
C GLU A 141 -2.09 8.97 20.59
N SER A 142 -1.35 10.07 20.43
CA SER A 142 -0.81 10.50 19.12
C SER A 142 0.48 11.29 19.30
N GLY A 143 1.39 11.14 18.34
CA GLY A 143 2.67 11.84 18.39
C GLY A 143 3.62 11.44 17.27
N LEU A 144 4.89 11.82 17.39
CA LEU A 144 5.94 11.30 16.53
C LEU A 144 6.10 9.79 16.76
N CYS A 145 6.34 9.04 15.69
CA CYS A 145 6.39 7.58 15.73
C CYS A 145 7.39 7.10 16.79
N ASP A 146 8.61 7.61 16.77
CA ASP A 146 9.65 7.19 17.72
C ASP A 146 9.28 7.54 19.17
N GLN A 147 8.71 8.74 19.43
CA GLN A 147 8.30 9.13 20.78
C GLN A 147 7.25 8.19 21.35
N VAL A 148 6.18 7.93 20.59
CA VAL A 148 5.07 7.10 21.08
C VAL A 148 5.47 5.63 21.21
N LEU A 149 6.37 5.13 20.36
CA LEU A 149 6.82 3.75 20.43
C LEU A 149 7.94 3.51 21.46
N ASP A 150 8.77 4.50 21.75
CA ASP A 150 9.89 4.37 22.69
C ASP A 150 9.49 4.79 24.12
N ASP A 151 8.59 5.77 24.27
CA ASP A 151 8.08 6.25 25.56
C ASP A 151 6.56 6.45 25.56
N PRO A 152 5.78 5.35 25.42
CA PRO A 152 4.32 5.42 25.38
C PRO A 152 3.74 5.92 26.70
N GLN A 153 2.85 6.92 26.65
CA GLN A 153 2.25 7.51 27.84
C GLN A 153 0.92 6.86 28.23
N HIS A 154 0.14 6.42 27.25
CA HIS A 154 -1.15 5.77 27.51
C HIS A 154 -0.97 4.28 27.84
N SER A 155 -1.65 3.77 28.88
CA SER A 155 -1.54 2.38 29.33
C SER A 155 -1.79 1.33 28.24
N TYR A 156 -2.70 1.62 27.32
CA TYR A 156 -2.98 0.72 26.18
C TYR A 156 -1.82 0.70 25.18
N THR A 157 -1.20 1.84 24.91
CA THR A 157 -0.01 1.92 24.03
C THR A 157 1.16 1.17 24.66
N GLN A 158 1.36 1.32 25.98
CA GLN A 158 2.38 0.56 26.72
C GLN A 158 2.18 -0.95 26.58
N LEU A 159 0.92 -1.41 26.68
CA LEU A 159 0.58 -2.81 26.48
C LEU A 159 0.89 -3.28 25.06
N LEU A 160 0.53 -2.49 24.03
CA LEU A 160 0.80 -2.82 22.62
C LEU A 160 2.30 -2.93 22.35
N VAL A 161 3.08 -1.96 22.80
CA VAL A 161 4.54 -1.93 22.59
C VAL A 161 5.21 -3.09 23.32
N SER A 162 4.85 -3.35 24.58
CA SER A 162 5.42 -4.45 25.37
C SER A 162 5.12 -5.83 24.80
N SER A 163 3.96 -5.99 24.13
CA SER A 163 3.58 -7.28 23.53
C SER A 163 4.46 -7.66 22.33
N VAL A 164 5.09 -6.70 21.66
CA VAL A 164 5.99 -6.95 20.50
C VAL A 164 7.41 -7.24 20.94
N LEU A 165 7.84 -6.74 22.12
CA LEU A 165 9.20 -6.94 22.64
C LEU A 165 9.42 -8.34 23.25
N GLN A 166 8.39 -9.17 23.33
CA GLN A 166 8.45 -10.51 23.96
C GLN A 166 8.64 -11.67 22.96
N VAL A 167 9.00 -11.38 21.69
CA VAL A 167 9.23 -12.42 20.66
C VAL A 167 10.72 -12.52 20.31
#